data_861a2635fd87b3b6c1ede68f683f4d93
#
_entry.id   861a2635fd87b3b6c1ede68f683f4d93
#
_cell.length_a   1.000
_cell.length_b   1.000
_cell.length_c   1.000
_cell.angle_alpha   90.00
_cell.angle_beta   90.00
_cell.angle_gamma   90.00
#
_symmetry.space_group_name_H-M   'P 1'
#
loop_
_entity.id
_entity.type
_entity.pdbx_description
1 polymer ?
#
loop_
_entity_poly.entity_id
_entity_poly.type
_entity_poly.pdbx_seq_one_letter_code
_entity_poly.pdbx_strand_id
1 'polypeptide(L)'
;FLQKNETAVRWGVIGLGGVVVQQIAPAIVNSTHSVLAACAGSTPEKAREFAREFGAPSCYAGIEALAAAPDIDAIFIATPNADHHRMVLAAARAGKHVLCEKPLALSAAHGREMVEACRAAGVILRVAFQIRLEEILFERVAPLRQHGAWRNDPAQGGVLFDVAVHLFDQVEWLTGLSIGEVSAYSHPDRRLGVADDTVAALGMLGKACHV
;
A
#
# COMPACT_ATOMS: atom_id res chain seq x y z
N PHE A 1 -9.15 -16.67 -22.44
CA PHE A 1 -9.87 -15.47 -21.93
C PHE A 1 -10.88 -15.96 -20.90
N LEU A 2 -10.63 -15.73 -19.60
CA LEU A 2 -11.60 -15.99 -18.55
C LEU A 2 -12.78 -15.02 -18.74
N GLN A 3 -14.01 -15.52 -18.79
CA GLN A 3 -15.20 -14.66 -18.75
C GLN A 3 -15.21 -13.95 -17.39
N LYS A 4 -15.09 -12.63 -17.41
CA LYS A 4 -15.16 -11.82 -16.19
C LYS A 4 -16.62 -11.69 -15.77
N ASN A 5 -16.88 -11.85 -14.48
CA ASN A 5 -18.20 -11.74 -13.88
C ASN A 5 -18.71 -10.28 -14.00
N GLU A 6 -19.99 -10.07 -14.25
CA GLU A 6 -20.60 -8.73 -14.29
C GLU A 6 -20.44 -7.92 -12.99
N THR A 7 -20.12 -8.62 -11.88
CA THR A 7 -19.85 -8.02 -10.57
C THR A 7 -18.36 -7.81 -10.27
N ALA A 8 -17.48 -7.91 -11.27
CA ALA A 8 -16.04 -7.75 -11.07
C ALA A 8 -15.69 -6.30 -10.68
N VAL A 9 -14.83 -6.15 -9.67
CA VAL A 9 -14.33 -4.84 -9.22
C VAL A 9 -13.44 -4.22 -10.30
N ARG A 10 -13.77 -3.00 -10.70
CA ARG A 10 -13.00 -2.22 -11.69
C ARG A 10 -11.91 -1.41 -10.97
N TRP A 11 -10.66 -1.83 -11.14
CA TRP A 11 -9.51 -1.25 -10.47
C TRP A 11 -8.86 -0.13 -11.28
N GLY A 12 -8.63 1.01 -10.63
CA GLY A 12 -7.61 1.97 -11.00
C GLY A 12 -6.32 1.69 -10.23
N VAL A 13 -5.16 1.77 -10.89
CA VAL A 13 -3.86 1.53 -10.23
C VAL A 13 -2.98 2.76 -10.37
N ILE A 14 -2.40 3.22 -9.24
CA ILE A 14 -1.45 4.34 -9.22
C ILE A 14 -0.16 3.95 -8.49
N GLY A 15 0.99 4.35 -9.07
CA GLY A 15 2.30 3.93 -8.59
C GLY A 15 2.79 2.67 -9.30
N LEU A 16 3.13 2.79 -10.56
CA LEU A 16 3.48 1.68 -11.47
C LEU A 16 4.92 1.18 -11.28
N GLY A 17 5.27 0.87 -10.02
CA GLY A 17 6.56 0.32 -9.63
C GLY A 17 6.63 -1.20 -9.69
N GLY A 18 7.78 -1.77 -9.26
CA GLY A 18 8.06 -3.20 -9.38
C GLY A 18 7.01 -4.11 -8.74
N VAL A 19 6.48 -3.77 -7.55
CA VAL A 19 5.41 -4.54 -6.89
C VAL A 19 4.16 -4.60 -7.76
N VAL A 20 3.77 -3.48 -8.34
CA VAL A 20 2.58 -3.42 -9.20
C VAL A 20 2.77 -4.23 -10.47
N VAL A 21 3.90 -4.07 -11.14
CA VAL A 21 4.22 -4.78 -12.40
C VAL A 21 4.36 -6.29 -12.18
N GLN A 22 5.04 -6.70 -11.10
CA GLN A 22 5.37 -8.11 -10.88
C GLN A 22 4.26 -8.91 -10.18
N GLN A 23 3.42 -8.26 -9.40
CA GLN A 23 2.45 -8.97 -8.54
C GLN A 23 1.01 -8.48 -8.75
N ILE A 24 0.76 -7.17 -8.61
CA ILE A 24 -0.61 -6.65 -8.52
C ILE A 24 -1.32 -6.65 -9.87
N ALA A 25 -0.70 -6.12 -10.92
CA ALA A 25 -1.31 -6.10 -12.25
C ALA A 25 -1.59 -7.50 -12.78
N PRO A 26 -0.64 -8.46 -12.71
CA PRO A 26 -0.92 -9.87 -13.04
C PRO A 26 -2.07 -10.47 -12.21
N ALA A 27 -2.12 -10.20 -10.90
CA ALA A 27 -3.19 -10.71 -10.04
C ALA A 27 -4.56 -10.17 -10.45
N ILE A 28 -4.67 -8.86 -10.74
CA ILE A 28 -5.93 -8.25 -11.21
C ILE A 28 -6.34 -8.81 -12.57
N VAL A 29 -5.39 -8.93 -13.50
CA VAL A 29 -5.67 -9.40 -14.87
C VAL A 29 -6.11 -10.86 -14.89
N ASN A 30 -5.50 -11.71 -14.05
CA ASN A 30 -5.79 -13.14 -13.96
C ASN A 30 -7.00 -13.47 -13.05
N SER A 31 -7.55 -12.49 -12.32
CA SER A 31 -8.72 -12.70 -11.48
C SER A 31 -10.01 -12.70 -12.29
N THR A 32 -10.95 -13.58 -11.95
CA THR A 32 -12.32 -13.56 -12.50
C THR A 32 -13.20 -12.48 -11.86
N HIS A 33 -12.78 -11.94 -10.70
CA HIS A 33 -13.53 -10.96 -9.92
C HIS A 33 -12.95 -9.54 -10.00
N SER A 34 -11.97 -9.31 -10.86
CA SER A 34 -11.28 -8.03 -10.98
C SER A 34 -11.05 -7.64 -12.44
N VAL A 35 -11.11 -6.34 -12.71
CA VAL A 35 -10.80 -5.73 -14.01
C VAL A 35 -9.80 -4.62 -13.80
N LEU A 36 -8.69 -4.61 -14.53
CA LEU A 36 -7.80 -3.47 -14.60
C LEU A 36 -8.43 -2.44 -15.55
N ALA A 37 -9.15 -1.47 -14.99
CA ALA A 37 -9.90 -0.47 -15.76
C ALA A 37 -9.03 0.72 -16.16
N ALA A 38 -8.09 1.12 -15.29
CA ALA A 38 -7.24 2.28 -15.57
C ALA A 38 -5.93 2.23 -14.77
N CYS A 39 -4.99 3.08 -15.20
CA CYS A 39 -3.75 3.31 -14.45
C CYS A 39 -3.34 4.78 -14.46
N ALA A 40 -2.45 5.15 -13.50
CA ALA A 40 -1.78 6.44 -13.48
C ALA A 40 -0.31 6.26 -13.09
N GLY A 41 0.59 6.78 -13.89
CA GLY A 41 2.03 6.72 -13.69
C GLY A 41 2.63 8.05 -13.29
N SER A 42 3.93 8.03 -12.92
CA SER A 42 4.70 9.25 -12.64
C SER A 42 4.93 10.11 -13.89
N THR A 43 4.85 9.50 -15.08
CA THR A 43 4.86 10.19 -16.37
C THR A 43 3.81 9.59 -17.30
N PRO A 44 3.34 10.34 -18.30
CA PRO A 44 2.40 9.82 -19.31
C PRO A 44 2.94 8.63 -20.09
N GLU A 45 4.25 8.58 -20.32
CA GLU A 45 4.93 7.50 -21.05
C GLU A 45 4.82 6.20 -20.27
N LYS A 46 5.18 6.21 -18.97
CA LYS A 46 5.07 5.05 -18.08
C LYS A 46 3.62 4.56 -17.95
N ALA A 47 2.66 5.47 -17.88
CA ALA A 47 1.26 5.10 -17.83
C ALA A 47 0.81 4.40 -19.12
N ARG A 48 1.20 4.93 -20.29
CA ARG A 48 0.87 4.32 -21.59
C ARG A 48 1.55 2.96 -21.79
N GLU A 49 2.81 2.82 -21.36
CA GLU A 49 3.54 1.55 -21.45
C GLU A 49 2.87 0.47 -20.62
N PHE A 50 2.58 0.77 -19.35
CA PHE A 50 1.86 -0.11 -18.44
C PHE A 50 0.46 -0.48 -18.97
N ALA A 51 -0.30 0.51 -19.44
CA ALA A 51 -1.63 0.28 -20.01
C ALA A 51 -1.60 -0.70 -21.19
N ARG A 52 -0.60 -0.58 -22.06
CA ARG A 52 -0.39 -1.49 -23.20
C ARG A 52 0.03 -2.88 -22.77
N GLU A 53 0.92 -2.99 -21.77
CA GLU A 53 1.44 -4.26 -21.27
C GLU A 53 0.34 -5.08 -20.60
N PHE A 54 -0.46 -4.45 -19.73
CA PHE A 54 -1.47 -5.13 -18.91
C PHE A 54 -2.90 -4.98 -19.43
N GLY A 55 -3.11 -4.33 -20.56
CA GLY A 55 -4.42 -4.20 -21.19
C GLY A 55 -5.37 -3.24 -20.47
N ALA A 56 -4.86 -2.23 -19.74
CA ALA A 56 -5.70 -1.21 -19.15
C ALA A 56 -6.25 -0.28 -20.25
N PRO A 57 -7.59 -0.12 -20.38
CA PRO A 57 -8.18 0.67 -21.44
C PRO A 57 -7.91 2.18 -21.30
N SER A 58 -7.61 2.66 -20.10
CA SER A 58 -7.42 4.09 -19.83
C SER A 58 -6.17 4.37 -19.00
N CYS A 59 -5.54 5.52 -19.23
CA CYS A 59 -4.47 6.03 -18.39
C CYS A 59 -4.65 7.52 -18.10
N TYR A 60 -4.32 7.90 -16.86
CA TYR A 60 -4.59 9.24 -16.33
C TYR A 60 -3.33 9.93 -15.79
N ALA A 61 -3.36 11.25 -15.72
CA ALA A 61 -2.30 12.06 -15.14
C ALA A 61 -2.59 12.33 -13.64
N GLY A 62 -2.12 11.41 -12.78
CA GLY A 62 -2.24 11.56 -11.33
C GLY A 62 -3.55 11.06 -10.73
N ILE A 63 -3.66 11.22 -9.39
CA ILE A 63 -4.74 10.64 -8.60
C ILE A 63 -6.07 11.33 -8.84
N GLU A 64 -6.08 12.64 -9.02
CA GLU A 64 -7.31 13.41 -9.17
C GLU A 64 -8.06 13.00 -10.44
N ALA A 65 -7.35 12.88 -11.56
CA ALA A 65 -7.92 12.42 -12.82
C ALA A 65 -8.33 10.95 -12.79
N LEU A 66 -7.51 10.08 -12.16
CA LEU A 66 -7.83 8.67 -11.99
C LEU A 66 -9.08 8.48 -11.13
N ALA A 67 -9.18 9.20 -10.00
CA ALA A 67 -10.30 9.09 -9.08
C ALA A 67 -11.61 9.64 -9.66
N ALA A 68 -11.55 10.61 -10.55
CA ALA A 68 -12.71 11.17 -11.23
C ALA A 68 -13.29 10.24 -12.31
N ALA A 69 -12.58 9.18 -12.71
CA ALA A 69 -13.04 8.28 -13.75
C ALA A 69 -14.30 7.50 -13.31
N PRO A 70 -15.37 7.49 -14.12
CA PRO A 70 -16.66 6.89 -13.73
C PRO A 70 -16.66 5.36 -13.80
N ASP A 71 -15.70 4.78 -14.51
CA ASP A 71 -15.57 3.35 -14.76
C ASP A 71 -14.62 2.64 -13.77
N ILE A 72 -14.26 3.31 -12.66
CA ILE A 72 -13.43 2.77 -11.58
C ILE A 72 -14.28 2.66 -10.30
N ASP A 73 -14.20 1.51 -9.64
CA ASP A 73 -14.84 1.24 -8.34
C ASP A 73 -13.85 1.43 -7.19
N ALA A 74 -12.62 0.96 -7.40
CA ALA A 74 -11.57 0.96 -6.38
C ALA A 74 -10.21 1.38 -6.94
N ILE A 75 -9.37 1.98 -6.09
CA ILE A 75 -8.02 2.39 -6.46
C ILE A 75 -7.00 1.63 -5.61
N PHE A 76 -6.04 0.99 -6.29
CA PHE A 76 -4.83 0.47 -5.66
C PHE A 76 -3.75 1.56 -5.67
N ILE A 77 -3.27 1.93 -4.48
CA ILE A 77 -2.25 2.97 -4.28
C ILE A 77 -0.94 2.30 -3.88
N ALA A 78 0.08 2.40 -4.74
CA ALA A 78 1.43 1.85 -4.55
C ALA A 78 2.53 2.87 -4.85
N THR A 79 2.30 4.10 -4.48
CA THR A 79 3.23 5.21 -4.62
C THR A 79 4.25 5.22 -3.47
N PRO A 80 5.24 6.13 -3.46
CA PRO A 80 6.06 6.36 -2.28
C PRO A 80 5.21 6.69 -1.04
N ASN A 81 5.65 6.22 0.13
CA ASN A 81 4.90 6.28 1.38
C ASN A 81 4.39 7.69 1.75
N ALA A 82 5.18 8.73 1.43
CA ALA A 82 4.82 10.12 1.68
C ALA A 82 3.56 10.58 0.91
N ASP A 83 3.24 9.92 -0.20
CA ASP A 83 2.10 10.27 -1.05
C ASP A 83 0.79 9.58 -0.64
N HIS A 84 0.86 8.50 0.15
CA HIS A 84 -0.30 7.69 0.50
C HIS A 84 -1.44 8.53 1.09
N HIS A 85 -1.12 9.39 2.07
CA HIS A 85 -2.10 10.25 2.73
C HIS A 85 -2.90 11.09 1.73
N ARG A 86 -2.23 11.88 0.91
CA ARG A 86 -2.87 12.74 -0.10
C ARG A 86 -3.72 11.93 -1.08
N MET A 87 -3.21 10.78 -1.52
CA MET A 87 -3.90 9.97 -2.53
C MET A 87 -5.14 9.27 -1.99
N VAL A 88 -5.08 8.76 -0.75
CA VAL A 88 -6.27 8.17 -0.10
C VAL A 88 -7.36 9.22 0.12
N LEU A 89 -6.99 10.42 0.57
CA LEU A 89 -7.97 11.51 0.73
C LEU A 89 -8.61 11.90 -0.61
N ALA A 90 -7.85 11.95 -1.69
CA ALA A 90 -8.38 12.24 -3.03
C ALA A 90 -9.34 11.14 -3.51
N ALA A 91 -8.99 9.86 -3.35
CA ALA A 91 -9.84 8.73 -3.70
C ALA A 91 -11.14 8.72 -2.88
N ALA A 92 -11.05 8.95 -1.56
CA ALA A 92 -12.22 9.01 -0.67
C ALA A 92 -13.19 10.13 -1.07
N ARG A 93 -12.68 11.35 -1.33
CA ARG A 93 -13.50 12.47 -1.81
C ARG A 93 -14.23 12.17 -3.12
N ALA A 94 -13.65 11.33 -3.97
CA ALA A 94 -14.26 10.89 -5.23
C ALA A 94 -15.18 9.66 -5.07
N GLY A 95 -15.39 9.17 -3.85
CA GLY A 95 -16.25 8.02 -3.57
C GLY A 95 -15.66 6.67 -4.03
N LYS A 96 -14.33 6.57 -4.16
CA LYS A 96 -13.66 5.34 -4.58
C LYS A 96 -13.20 4.53 -3.37
N HIS A 97 -13.42 3.21 -3.41
CA HIS A 97 -12.80 2.29 -2.45
C HIS A 97 -11.27 2.30 -2.61
N VAL A 98 -10.55 2.01 -1.55
CA VAL A 98 -9.09 2.10 -1.54
C VAL A 98 -8.44 0.83 -0.98
N LEU A 99 -7.46 0.31 -1.71
CA LEU A 99 -6.45 -0.61 -1.20
C LEU A 99 -5.10 0.12 -1.29
N CYS A 100 -4.52 0.45 -0.13
CA CYS A 100 -3.28 1.20 -0.04
C CYS A 100 -2.13 0.29 0.37
N GLU A 101 -0.97 0.42 -0.28
CA GLU A 101 0.25 -0.25 0.16
C GLU A 101 0.63 0.14 1.59
N LYS A 102 1.34 -0.76 2.22
CA LYS A 102 1.93 -0.53 3.54
C LYS A 102 3.22 0.33 3.44
N PRO A 103 3.54 1.10 4.46
CA PRO A 103 2.71 1.48 5.60
C PRO A 103 1.56 2.39 5.16
N LEU A 104 0.43 2.34 5.86
CA LEU A 104 -0.71 3.19 5.52
C LEU A 104 -0.33 4.68 5.49
N ALA A 105 0.40 5.13 6.51
CA ALA A 105 0.85 6.51 6.65
C ALA A 105 2.17 6.59 7.42
N LEU A 106 2.84 7.75 7.34
CA LEU A 106 4.08 8.05 8.07
C LEU A 106 3.83 8.60 9.49
N SER A 107 2.58 8.89 9.84
CA SER A 107 2.19 9.32 11.18
C SER A 107 0.81 8.80 11.56
N ALA A 108 0.57 8.60 12.85
CA ALA A 108 -0.73 8.19 13.36
C ALA A 108 -1.83 9.24 13.09
N ALA A 109 -1.47 10.53 13.05
CA ALA A 109 -2.42 11.59 12.72
C ALA A 109 -2.94 11.45 11.28
N HIS A 110 -2.04 11.30 10.31
CA HIS A 110 -2.41 11.06 8.92
C HIS A 110 -3.20 9.77 8.74
N GLY A 111 -2.81 8.68 9.42
CA GLY A 111 -3.55 7.42 9.38
C GLY A 111 -4.99 7.57 9.86
N ARG A 112 -5.22 8.27 10.97
CA ARG A 112 -6.58 8.57 11.48
C ARG A 112 -7.38 9.40 10.49
N GLU A 113 -6.79 10.46 9.94
CA GLU A 113 -7.46 11.31 8.95
C GLU A 113 -7.91 10.52 7.71
N MET A 114 -7.06 9.61 7.22
CA MET A 114 -7.39 8.74 6.08
C MET A 114 -8.57 7.81 6.40
N VAL A 115 -8.56 7.19 7.59
CA VAL A 115 -9.66 6.32 8.04
C VAL A 115 -10.97 7.09 8.19
N GLU A 116 -10.92 8.26 8.81
CA GLU A 116 -12.09 9.12 9.00
C GLU A 116 -12.66 9.62 7.68
N ALA A 117 -11.80 10.05 6.75
CA ALA A 117 -12.22 10.50 5.42
C ALA A 117 -12.92 9.38 4.63
N CYS A 118 -12.36 8.17 4.65
CA CYS A 118 -12.98 7.02 3.98
C CYS A 118 -14.31 6.62 4.64
N ARG A 119 -14.37 6.66 5.97
CA ARG A 119 -15.61 6.38 6.73
C ARG A 119 -16.70 7.42 6.41
N ALA A 120 -16.36 8.70 6.40
CA ALA A 120 -17.28 9.79 6.07
C ALA A 120 -17.79 9.71 4.64
N ALA A 121 -16.96 9.26 3.70
CA ALA A 121 -17.35 9.04 2.30
C ALA A 121 -18.10 7.71 2.07
N GLY A 122 -18.24 6.85 3.07
CA GLY A 122 -18.87 5.54 2.93
C GLY A 122 -18.08 4.55 2.07
N VAL A 123 -16.77 4.74 1.93
CA VAL A 123 -15.90 3.88 1.13
C VAL A 123 -15.03 2.98 2.01
N ILE A 124 -14.63 1.85 1.46
CA ILE A 124 -13.76 0.88 2.12
C ILE A 124 -12.30 1.35 1.97
N LEU A 125 -11.56 1.39 3.08
CA LEU A 125 -10.12 1.50 3.12
C LEU A 125 -9.52 0.19 3.64
N ARG A 126 -8.59 -0.39 2.88
CA ARG A 126 -7.79 -1.55 3.30
C ARG A 126 -6.30 -1.26 3.09
N VAL A 127 -5.49 -1.84 3.95
CA VAL A 127 -4.02 -1.81 3.81
C VAL A 127 -3.56 -3.15 3.25
N ALA A 128 -2.60 -3.14 2.33
CA ALA A 128 -2.07 -4.34 1.69
C ALA A 128 -1.11 -5.10 2.61
N PHE A 129 -1.63 -5.68 3.68
CA PHE A 129 -0.91 -6.60 4.56
C PHE A 129 -1.04 -8.04 4.02
N GLN A 130 -0.44 -8.28 2.86
CA GLN A 130 -0.54 -9.57 2.16
C GLN A 130 0.00 -10.75 2.97
N ILE A 131 0.95 -10.51 3.87
CA ILE A 131 1.53 -11.54 4.74
C ILE A 131 0.49 -12.21 5.66
N ARG A 132 -0.64 -11.55 5.94
CA ARG A 132 -1.77 -12.18 6.64
C ARG A 132 -2.32 -13.43 5.92
N LEU A 133 -2.10 -13.53 4.61
CA LEU A 133 -2.61 -14.58 3.73
C LEU A 133 -1.54 -15.62 3.38
N GLU A 134 -0.30 -15.44 3.83
CA GLU A 134 0.80 -16.36 3.61
C GLU A 134 0.91 -17.36 4.79
N GLU A 135 1.33 -18.60 4.53
CA GLU A 135 1.73 -19.51 5.59
C GLU A 135 2.96 -18.94 6.31
N ILE A 136 2.90 -18.93 7.65
CA ILE A 136 3.87 -18.21 8.47
C ILE A 136 5.17 -18.98 8.55
N LEU A 137 6.21 -18.51 7.90
CA LEU A 137 7.60 -18.87 8.16
C LEU A 137 8.35 -17.64 8.68
N PHE A 138 8.60 -17.63 10.00
CA PHE A 138 9.34 -16.57 10.68
C PHE A 138 10.85 -16.73 10.50
N GLU A 139 11.38 -16.41 9.33
CA GLU A 139 12.77 -15.97 9.19
C GLU A 139 12.93 -15.11 7.94
N ARG A 140 12.96 -13.81 8.12
CA ARG A 140 13.33 -12.91 7.04
C ARG A 140 14.52 -12.07 7.43
N VAL A 141 15.71 -12.58 7.20
CA VAL A 141 16.91 -11.77 7.04
C VAL A 141 16.95 -11.34 5.58
N ALA A 142 16.36 -10.21 5.26
CA ALA A 142 16.48 -9.63 3.94
C ALA A 142 17.59 -8.58 3.98
N PRO A 143 18.70 -8.74 3.22
CA PRO A 143 19.59 -7.62 3.02
C PRO A 143 18.80 -6.50 2.34
N LEU A 144 18.87 -5.29 2.89
CA LEU A 144 18.34 -4.08 2.26
C LEU A 144 19.04 -3.91 0.91
N ARG A 145 18.52 -4.53 -0.13
CA ARG A 145 18.98 -4.27 -1.48
C ARG A 145 18.42 -2.93 -1.92
N GLN A 146 19.29 -2.14 -2.55
CA GLN A 146 18.99 -0.82 -3.11
C GLN A 146 17.79 -0.88 -4.10
N HIS A 147 16.58 -0.80 -3.59
CA HIS A 147 15.36 -0.77 -4.38
C HIS A 147 14.67 0.58 -4.20
N GLY A 148 15.11 1.57 -4.99
CA GLY A 148 14.52 2.89 -5.05
C GLY A 148 15.04 3.87 -3.99
N ALA A 149 15.23 5.12 -4.40
CA ALA A 149 15.83 6.18 -3.56
C ALA A 149 14.99 6.46 -2.28
N TRP A 150 13.68 6.26 -2.32
CA TRP A 150 12.79 6.52 -1.19
C TRP A 150 13.01 5.56 -0.01
N ARG A 151 13.47 4.32 -0.26
CA ARG A 151 13.76 3.35 0.82
C ARG A 151 14.93 3.75 1.70
N ASN A 152 15.85 4.55 1.16
CA ASN A 152 17.01 5.08 1.87
C ASN A 152 16.74 6.46 2.49
N ASP A 153 15.58 7.05 2.25
CA ASP A 153 15.21 8.34 2.81
C ASP A 153 14.84 8.19 4.30
N PRO A 154 15.55 8.84 5.23
CA PRO A 154 15.25 8.75 6.66
C PRO A 154 13.85 9.17 7.05
N ALA A 155 13.16 9.97 6.23
CA ALA A 155 11.81 10.46 6.51
C ALA A 155 10.70 9.47 6.15
N GLN A 156 10.96 8.49 5.28
CA GLN A 156 9.91 7.62 4.76
C GLN A 156 10.36 6.17 4.45
N GLY A 157 11.64 5.87 4.58
CA GLY A 157 12.24 4.56 4.28
C GLY A 157 12.72 3.83 5.53
N GLY A 158 13.62 2.85 5.33
CA GLY A 158 14.22 2.04 6.37
C GLY A 158 13.45 0.75 6.69
N VAL A 159 14.09 -0.07 7.52
CA VAL A 159 13.55 -1.38 7.94
C VAL A 159 12.21 -1.25 8.65
N LEU A 160 12.04 -0.19 9.43
CA LEU A 160 10.80 0.03 10.18
C LEU A 160 9.59 0.13 9.24
N PHE A 161 9.68 0.97 8.24
CA PHE A 161 8.56 1.21 7.30
C PHE A 161 8.43 0.13 6.21
N ASP A 162 9.50 -0.56 5.86
CA ASP A 162 9.46 -1.56 4.79
C ASP A 162 9.12 -2.97 5.31
N VAL A 163 9.66 -3.37 6.45
CA VAL A 163 9.56 -4.76 6.96
C VAL A 163 8.83 -4.84 8.30
N ALA A 164 9.19 -4.01 9.29
CA ALA A 164 8.70 -4.17 10.65
C ALA A 164 7.18 -3.92 10.77
N VAL A 165 6.61 -3.13 9.88
CA VAL A 165 5.15 -2.91 9.86
C VAL A 165 4.37 -4.22 9.66
N HIS A 166 4.93 -5.16 8.89
CA HIS A 166 4.31 -6.49 8.72
C HIS A 166 4.37 -7.32 10.00
N LEU A 167 5.49 -7.23 10.74
CA LEU A 167 5.65 -7.98 11.99
C LEU A 167 4.69 -7.48 13.07
N PHE A 168 4.54 -6.17 13.20
CA PHE A 168 3.58 -5.60 14.14
C PHE A 168 2.15 -6.00 13.79
N ASP A 169 1.77 -5.90 12.53
CA ASP A 169 0.46 -6.33 12.05
C ASP A 169 0.21 -7.82 12.29
N GLN A 170 1.20 -8.69 12.05
CA GLN A 170 1.08 -10.12 12.29
C GLN A 170 0.89 -10.45 13.77
N VAL A 171 1.63 -9.78 14.67
CA VAL A 171 1.49 -10.00 16.11
C VAL A 171 0.06 -9.67 16.56
N GLU A 172 -0.48 -8.52 16.17
CA GLU A 172 -1.86 -8.14 16.49
C GLU A 172 -2.88 -9.10 15.85
N TRP A 173 -2.66 -9.48 14.60
CA TRP A 173 -3.54 -10.39 13.88
C TRP A 173 -3.62 -11.79 14.52
N LEU A 174 -2.47 -12.36 14.90
CA LEU A 174 -2.39 -13.71 15.47
C LEU A 174 -2.88 -13.78 16.90
N THR A 175 -2.63 -12.73 17.68
CA THR A 175 -2.96 -12.73 19.12
C THR A 175 -4.34 -12.16 19.39
N GLY A 176 -4.92 -11.39 18.48
CA GLY A 176 -6.13 -10.60 18.71
C GLY A 176 -5.94 -9.49 19.76
N LEU A 177 -4.69 -9.16 20.08
CA LEU A 177 -4.33 -8.15 21.06
C LEU A 177 -3.71 -6.95 20.35
N SER A 178 -3.92 -5.74 20.86
CA SER A 178 -3.26 -4.55 20.35
C SER A 178 -1.91 -4.34 21.00
N ILE A 179 -0.94 -3.86 20.23
CA ILE A 179 0.34 -3.37 20.73
C ILE A 179 0.10 -2.01 21.38
N GLY A 180 0.29 -1.94 22.70
CA GLY A 180 0.13 -0.72 23.48
C GLY A 180 1.40 0.11 23.53
N GLU A 181 2.18 -0.02 24.61
CA GLU A 181 3.45 0.69 24.73
C GLU A 181 4.54 -0.03 23.93
N VAL A 182 5.33 0.75 23.19
CA VAL A 182 6.47 0.25 22.42
C VAL A 182 7.73 1.03 22.82
N SER A 183 8.78 0.28 23.15
CA SER A 183 10.14 0.81 23.24
C SER A 183 10.94 0.29 22.05
N ALA A 184 11.53 1.17 21.30
CA ALA A 184 12.28 0.79 20.11
C ALA A 184 13.67 1.43 20.08
N TYR A 185 14.63 0.69 19.52
CA TYR A 185 15.96 1.17 19.20
C TYR A 185 16.16 1.02 17.70
N SER A 186 16.60 2.08 17.05
CA SER A 186 16.94 2.11 15.64
C SER A 186 18.40 2.49 15.47
N HIS A 187 19.11 1.79 14.60
CA HIS A 187 20.50 2.07 14.27
C HIS A 187 20.63 2.32 12.77
N PRO A 188 20.84 3.57 12.34
CA PRO A 188 21.11 3.88 10.95
C PRO A 188 22.54 3.47 10.57
N ASP A 189 22.73 2.78 9.46
CA ASP A 189 24.08 2.60 8.92
C ASP A 189 24.55 3.89 8.23
N ARG A 190 25.27 4.71 8.98
CA ARG A 190 25.80 5.97 8.49
C ARG A 190 26.78 5.81 7.32
N ARG A 191 27.38 4.62 7.14
CA ARG A 191 28.33 4.36 6.06
C ARG A 191 27.63 4.13 4.72
N LEU A 192 26.40 3.62 4.77
CA LEU A 192 25.60 3.34 3.60
C LEU A 192 24.63 4.48 3.26
N GLY A 193 24.51 5.49 4.12
CA GLY A 193 23.55 6.60 3.91
C GLY A 193 22.08 6.16 3.89
N VAL A 194 21.78 5.03 4.54
CA VAL A 194 20.41 4.49 4.63
C VAL A 194 19.70 4.98 5.89
N ALA A 195 18.40 4.94 5.89
CA ALA A 195 17.55 5.44 6.96
C ALA A 195 17.81 4.71 8.29
N ASP A 196 17.43 3.47 8.35
CA ASP A 196 17.71 2.52 9.43
C ASP A 196 17.86 1.13 8.83
N ASP A 197 18.90 0.42 9.25
CA ASP A 197 19.18 -0.95 8.81
C ASP A 197 18.79 -1.98 9.87
N THR A 198 18.68 -1.54 11.12
CA THR A 198 18.35 -2.39 12.26
C THR A 198 17.36 -1.68 13.16
N VAL A 199 16.23 -2.34 13.43
CA VAL A 199 15.25 -1.91 14.42
C VAL A 199 15.02 -3.05 15.40
N ALA A 200 15.18 -2.79 16.67
CA ALA A 200 14.73 -3.65 17.74
C ALA A 200 13.58 -2.96 18.49
N ALA A 201 12.45 -3.61 18.58
CA ALA A 201 11.29 -3.08 19.28
C ALA A 201 10.77 -4.09 20.29
N LEU A 202 10.44 -3.61 21.48
CA LEU A 202 9.74 -4.35 22.53
C LEU A 202 8.39 -3.70 22.76
N GLY A 203 7.32 -4.43 22.54
CA GLY A 203 5.95 -3.97 22.73
C GLY A 203 5.24 -4.76 23.82
N MET A 204 4.35 -4.12 24.57
CA MET A 204 3.40 -4.79 25.47
C MET A 204 2.08 -5.01 24.75
N LEU A 205 1.59 -6.25 24.76
CA LEU A 205 0.29 -6.60 24.21
C LEU A 205 -0.79 -6.33 25.26
N GLY A 206 -1.80 -5.55 24.91
CA GLY A 206 -2.97 -5.26 25.72
C GLY A 206 -4.25 -5.83 25.11
N LYS A 207 -5.38 -5.66 25.80
CA LYS A 207 -6.67 -6.00 25.21
C LYS A 207 -6.93 -5.13 23.99
N ALA A 208 -7.40 -5.74 22.88
CA ALA A 208 -7.79 -4.99 21.69
C ALA A 208 -8.85 -3.94 22.08
N CYS A 209 -8.54 -2.67 21.88
CA CYS A 209 -9.56 -1.63 21.82
C CYS A 209 -10.24 -1.79 20.45
N HIS A 210 -11.43 -2.36 20.46
CA HIS A 210 -12.31 -2.28 19.29
C HIS A 210 -12.75 -0.82 19.14
N VAL A 211 -12.17 -0.12 18.18
CA VAL A 211 -12.60 1.20 17.74
C VAL A 211 -13.51 1.04 16.54
#